data_5228e07d2d9e0adfa9fc394a22401c2e
#
_entry.id   5228e07d2d9e0adfa9fc394a22401c2e
#
_cell.length_a   1.000
_cell.length_b   1.000
_cell.length_c   1.000
_cell.angle_alpha   90.00
_cell.angle_beta   90.00
_cell.angle_gamma   90.00
#
_symmetry.space_group_name_H-M   'P 1'
#
loop_
_entity.id
_entity.type
_entity.pdbx_description
1 polymer ?
#
loop_
_entity_poly.entity_id
_entity_poly.type
_entity_poly.pdbx_seq_one_letter_code
_entity_poly.pdbx_strand_id
1 'polypeptide(L)'
;ARGDDVLQAVAGSIRDMLRRTGDFAARLGGEEFVLVFSGADAQSSTIMAEHVRQAMEQIELPVGKITVSIGGITLIPEGQYSLEQAMETADQLLYEAKQSGRNRVCWQSRLN
;
A
#
# COMPACT_ATOMS: atom_id res chain seq x y z
N ALA A 1 -0.43 1.09 -22.69
CA ALA A 1 -0.58 2.53 -22.47
C ALA A 1 0.42 3.01 -21.44
N ARG A 2 0.81 4.28 -21.53
CA ARG A 2 1.82 4.85 -20.63
C ARG A 2 1.40 4.79 -19.16
N GLY A 3 0.12 5.01 -18.89
CA GLY A 3 -0.39 4.95 -17.53
C GLY A 3 -0.20 3.58 -16.90
N ASP A 4 -0.44 2.53 -17.66
CA ASP A 4 -0.24 1.16 -17.18
C ASP A 4 1.25 0.86 -16.96
N ASP A 5 2.12 1.34 -17.85
CA ASP A 5 3.56 1.15 -17.70
C ASP A 5 4.07 1.82 -16.43
N VAL A 6 3.60 3.03 -16.14
CA VAL A 6 3.98 3.76 -14.92
C VAL A 6 3.50 3.01 -13.69
N LEU A 7 2.23 2.58 -13.69
CA LEU A 7 1.67 1.82 -12.57
C LEU A 7 2.40 0.52 -12.35
N GLN A 8 2.79 -0.17 -13.43
CA GLN A 8 3.57 -1.40 -13.32
C GLN A 8 4.96 -1.13 -12.75
N ALA A 9 5.59 -0.04 -13.14
CA ALA A 9 6.90 0.33 -12.62
C ALA A 9 6.83 0.62 -11.12
N VAL A 10 5.80 1.34 -10.67
CA VAL A 10 5.60 1.63 -9.25
C VAL A 10 5.30 0.34 -8.48
N ALA A 11 4.43 -0.50 -9.02
CA ALA A 11 4.12 -1.80 -8.40
C ALA A 11 5.37 -2.66 -8.30
N GLY A 12 6.24 -2.63 -9.32
CA GLY A 12 7.52 -3.33 -9.29
C GLY A 12 8.44 -2.81 -8.21
N SER A 13 8.51 -1.48 -8.03
CA SER A 13 9.30 -0.87 -6.97
C SER A 13 8.81 -1.27 -5.59
N ILE A 14 7.49 -1.30 -5.41
CA ILE A 14 6.88 -1.74 -4.14
C ILE A 14 7.24 -3.20 -3.89
N ARG A 15 7.11 -4.07 -4.89
CA ARG A 15 7.43 -5.49 -4.75
C ARG A 15 8.90 -5.71 -4.42
N ASP A 16 9.79 -4.97 -5.07
CA ASP A 16 11.23 -5.08 -4.79
C ASP A 16 11.56 -4.68 -3.37
N MET A 17 10.93 -3.61 -2.89
CA MET A 17 11.10 -3.15 -1.51
C MET A 17 10.59 -4.19 -0.52
N LEU A 18 9.41 -4.75 -0.78
CA LEU A 18 8.79 -5.74 0.10
C LEU A 18 9.53 -7.07 0.10
N ARG A 19 10.11 -7.45 -1.02
CA ARG A 19 10.89 -8.68 -1.11
C ARG A 19 12.08 -8.67 -0.15
N ARG A 20 12.66 -7.50 0.08
CA ARG A 20 13.78 -7.35 1.01
C ARG A 20 13.36 -7.45 2.46
N THR A 21 12.10 -7.19 2.77
CA THR A 21 11.57 -7.22 4.13
C THR A 21 10.77 -8.48 4.43
N GLY A 22 10.49 -9.30 3.41
CA GLY A 22 9.65 -10.48 3.57
C GLY A 22 8.18 -10.17 3.70
N ASP A 23 7.75 -9.01 3.26
CA ASP A 23 6.38 -8.54 3.42
C ASP A 23 5.55 -8.80 2.16
N PHE A 24 4.30 -8.36 2.19
CA PHE A 24 3.34 -8.62 1.14
C PHE A 24 2.74 -7.33 0.60
N ALA A 25 2.55 -7.28 -0.72
CA ALA A 25 1.83 -6.19 -1.37
C ALA A 25 0.96 -6.75 -2.48
N ALA A 26 -0.21 -6.17 -2.66
CA ALA A 26 -1.10 -6.50 -3.77
C ALA A 26 -1.67 -5.24 -4.37
N ARG A 27 -1.77 -5.23 -5.69
CA ARG A 27 -2.46 -4.19 -6.43
C ARG A 27 -3.84 -4.73 -6.79
N LEU A 28 -4.89 -4.12 -6.22
CA LEU A 28 -6.26 -4.61 -6.39
C LEU A 28 -6.99 -3.94 -7.54
N GLY A 29 -6.43 -2.87 -8.08
CA GLY A 29 -7.02 -2.15 -9.19
C GLY A 29 -5.98 -1.21 -9.76
N GLY A 30 -6.36 -0.31 -10.66
CA GLY A 30 -5.41 0.60 -11.28
C GLY A 30 -4.66 1.46 -10.28
N GLU A 31 -5.35 1.92 -9.25
CA GLU A 31 -4.84 2.90 -8.31
C GLU A 31 -5.02 2.48 -6.86
N GLU A 32 -5.16 1.18 -6.61
CA GLU A 32 -5.51 0.66 -5.30
C GLU A 32 -4.51 -0.39 -4.87
N PHE A 33 -3.93 -0.20 -3.68
CA PHE A 33 -2.92 -1.11 -3.14
C PHE A 33 -3.25 -1.50 -1.72
N VAL A 34 -2.96 -2.74 -1.37
CA VAL A 34 -2.92 -3.18 0.03
C VAL A 34 -1.51 -3.62 0.35
N LEU A 35 -1.05 -3.27 1.55
CA LEU A 35 0.30 -3.58 2.02
C LEU A 35 0.21 -4.26 3.38
N VAL A 36 0.97 -5.33 3.55
CA VAL A 36 1.07 -6.03 4.83
C VAL A 36 2.54 -6.15 5.15
N PHE A 37 2.97 -5.49 6.22
CA PHE A 37 4.37 -5.51 6.67
C PHE A 37 4.46 -6.29 7.96
N SER A 38 5.53 -7.09 8.08
CA SER A 38 5.80 -7.88 9.27
C SER A 38 7.22 -7.60 9.71
N GLY A 39 7.40 -7.30 11.02
CA GLY A 39 8.72 -7.08 11.57
C GLY A 39 9.24 -5.65 11.46
N ALA A 40 8.54 -4.77 10.75
CA ALA A 40 8.86 -3.35 10.71
C ALA A 40 8.03 -2.62 11.76
N ASP A 41 8.47 -1.43 12.20
CA ASP A 41 7.62 -0.64 13.07
C ASP A 41 6.57 0.11 12.24
N ALA A 42 5.46 0.44 12.88
CA ALA A 42 4.32 1.05 12.20
C ALA A 42 4.67 2.42 11.63
N GLN A 43 5.51 3.17 12.30
CA GLN A 43 5.90 4.50 11.85
C GLN A 43 6.70 4.43 10.55
N SER A 44 7.71 3.56 10.50
CA SER A 44 8.51 3.37 9.29
C SER A 44 7.67 2.87 8.12
N SER A 45 6.75 1.95 8.39
CA SER A 45 5.85 1.41 7.37
C SER A 45 4.94 2.49 6.80
N THR A 46 4.38 3.32 7.65
CA THR A 46 3.50 4.41 7.22
C THR A 46 4.26 5.45 6.40
N ILE A 47 5.47 5.78 6.82
CA ILE A 47 6.32 6.72 6.08
C ILE A 47 6.63 6.17 4.69
N MET A 48 6.94 4.88 4.62
CA MET A 48 7.25 4.22 3.34
C MET A 48 6.04 4.26 2.40
N ALA A 49 4.86 3.92 2.92
CA ALA A 49 3.63 3.96 2.12
C ALA A 49 3.32 5.38 1.66
N GLU A 50 3.53 6.38 2.51
CA GLU A 50 3.30 7.77 2.17
C GLU A 50 4.27 8.24 1.08
N HIS A 51 5.52 7.79 1.12
CA HIS A 51 6.48 8.09 0.07
C HIS A 51 6.03 7.54 -1.28
N VAL A 52 5.49 6.34 -1.30
CA VAL A 52 4.96 5.74 -2.54
C VAL A 52 3.80 6.58 -3.07
N ARG A 53 2.89 6.96 -2.20
CA ARG A 53 1.74 7.78 -2.59
C ARG A 53 2.19 9.11 -3.17
N GLN A 54 3.12 9.78 -2.51
CA GLN A 54 3.64 11.08 -2.96
C GLN A 54 4.38 10.95 -4.28
N ALA A 55 5.16 9.89 -4.46
CA ALA A 55 5.88 9.67 -5.70
C ALA A 55 4.90 9.51 -6.88
N MET A 56 3.80 8.80 -6.66
CA MET A 56 2.77 8.66 -7.69
C MET A 56 2.12 9.99 -8.02
N GLU A 57 1.85 10.79 -7.01
CA GLU A 57 1.19 12.09 -7.19
C GLU A 57 2.05 13.06 -8.02
N GLN A 58 3.36 12.88 -8.00
CA GLN A 58 4.28 13.73 -8.76
C GLN A 58 4.39 13.34 -10.23
N ILE A 59 3.88 12.19 -10.63
CA ILE A 59 3.96 11.74 -12.01
C ILE A 59 2.89 12.44 -12.83
N GLU A 60 3.32 13.09 -13.93
CA GLU A 60 2.40 13.72 -14.85
C GLU A 60 2.30 12.90 -16.13
N LEU A 61 1.07 12.61 -16.52
CA LEU A 61 0.79 11.87 -17.74
C LEU A 61 -0.05 12.74 -18.67
N PRO A 62 -0.10 12.40 -19.97
CA PRO A 62 -0.95 13.15 -20.90
C PRO A 62 -2.42 13.23 -20.50
N VAL A 63 -2.89 12.22 -19.76
CA VAL A 63 -4.28 12.16 -19.29
C VAL A 63 -4.47 12.88 -17.95
N GLY A 64 -3.40 13.39 -17.34
CA GLY A 64 -3.44 14.04 -16.05
C GLY A 64 -2.65 13.30 -14.99
N LYS A 65 -2.83 13.71 -13.73
CA LYS A 65 -2.12 13.09 -12.63
C LYS A 65 -2.81 11.80 -12.19
N ILE A 66 -2.01 10.85 -11.74
CA ILE A 66 -2.49 9.59 -11.16
C ILE A 66 -2.27 9.66 -9.66
N THR A 67 -3.25 9.23 -8.89
CA THR A 67 -3.10 9.11 -7.45
C THR A 67 -3.33 7.66 -7.04
N VAL A 68 -2.85 7.29 -5.86
CA VAL A 68 -3.09 5.95 -5.33
C VAL A 68 -3.70 6.03 -3.94
N SER A 69 -4.57 5.07 -3.66
CA SER A 69 -5.14 4.85 -2.33
C SER A 69 -4.52 3.59 -1.78
N ILE A 70 -4.05 3.64 -0.54
CA ILE A 70 -3.31 2.55 0.09
C ILE A 70 -3.97 2.20 1.41
N GLY A 71 -4.30 0.93 1.58
CA GLY A 71 -4.67 0.36 2.87
C GLY A 71 -3.57 -0.57 3.32
N GLY A 72 -3.15 -0.46 4.57
CA GLY A 72 -2.05 -1.27 5.02
C GLY A 72 -2.08 -1.59 6.50
N ILE A 73 -1.30 -2.58 6.86
CA ILE A 73 -1.21 -3.04 8.24
C ILE A 73 0.22 -3.50 8.54
N THR A 74 0.68 -3.19 9.76
CA THR A 74 1.95 -3.70 10.28
C THR A 74 1.63 -4.78 11.31
N LEU A 75 2.18 -5.98 11.10
CA LEU A 75 1.96 -7.11 12.00
C LEU A 75 3.10 -7.25 13.00
N ILE A 76 2.76 -7.69 14.20
CA ILE A 76 3.75 -8.09 15.20
C ILE A 76 4.24 -9.49 14.81
N PRO A 77 5.58 -9.70 14.72
CA PRO A 77 6.09 -11.00 14.23
C PRO A 77 5.63 -12.20 15.04
N GLU A 78 5.47 -12.04 16.36
CA GLU A 78 5.01 -13.12 17.23
C GLU A 78 3.49 -13.21 17.34
N GLY A 79 2.77 -12.37 16.60
CA GLY A 79 1.32 -12.35 16.64
C GLY A 79 0.72 -13.60 16.01
N GLN A 80 -0.47 -13.95 16.48
CA GLN A 80 -1.20 -15.11 15.96
C GLN A 80 -2.24 -14.67 14.93
N TYR A 81 -1.74 -14.18 13.82
CA TYR A 81 -2.60 -13.70 12.73
C TYR A 81 -2.44 -14.58 11.52
N SER A 82 -3.52 -14.85 10.82
CA SER A 82 -3.46 -15.44 9.51
C SER A 82 -3.22 -14.35 8.47
N LEU A 83 -2.62 -14.72 7.35
CA LEU A 83 -2.48 -13.80 6.23
C LEU A 83 -3.86 -13.32 5.76
N GLU A 84 -4.84 -14.20 5.83
CA GLU A 84 -6.23 -13.89 5.47
C GLU A 84 -6.79 -12.74 6.30
N GLN A 85 -6.60 -12.79 7.62
CA GLN A 85 -7.04 -11.75 8.53
C GLN A 85 -6.34 -10.43 8.25
N ALA A 86 -5.03 -10.49 7.99
CA ALA A 86 -4.25 -9.31 7.67
C ALA A 86 -4.75 -8.67 6.37
N MET A 87 -5.02 -9.48 5.37
CA MET A 87 -5.53 -9.02 4.09
C MET A 87 -6.91 -8.37 4.22
N GLU A 88 -7.80 -8.97 5.00
CA GLU A 88 -9.12 -8.41 5.24
C GLU A 88 -9.02 -7.03 5.89
N THR A 89 -8.15 -6.90 6.87
CA THR A 89 -7.96 -5.63 7.57
C THR A 89 -7.39 -4.57 6.63
N ALA A 90 -6.37 -4.93 5.85
CA ALA A 90 -5.78 -4.01 4.88
C ALA A 90 -6.79 -3.59 3.81
N ASP A 91 -7.61 -4.52 3.36
CA ASP A 91 -8.69 -4.26 2.40
C ASP A 91 -9.70 -3.26 2.95
N GLN A 92 -10.06 -3.41 4.22
CA GLN A 92 -11.00 -2.50 4.87
C GLN A 92 -10.39 -1.10 5.02
N LEU A 93 -9.10 -1.02 5.31
CA LEU A 93 -8.40 0.25 5.37
C LEU A 93 -8.30 0.91 4.00
N LEU A 94 -8.10 0.13 2.95
CA LEU A 94 -8.16 0.64 1.59
C LEU A 94 -9.54 1.21 1.27
N TYR A 95 -10.59 0.50 1.67
CA TYR A 95 -11.96 1.00 1.50
C TYR A 95 -12.13 2.35 2.20
N GLU A 96 -11.63 2.48 3.43
CA GLU A 96 -11.68 3.73 4.17
C GLU A 96 -10.93 4.85 3.44
N ALA A 97 -9.76 4.54 2.88
CA ALA A 97 -8.99 5.51 2.11
C ALA A 97 -9.80 6.01 0.91
N LYS A 98 -10.49 5.11 0.23
CA LYS A 98 -11.31 5.45 -0.93
C LYS A 98 -12.52 6.29 -0.53
N GLN A 99 -13.18 5.93 0.56
CA GLN A 99 -14.39 6.62 1.03
C GLN A 99 -14.07 8.01 1.59
N SER A 100 -12.88 8.21 2.12
CA SER A 100 -12.51 9.49 2.73
C SER A 100 -11.85 10.46 1.75
N GLY A 101 -11.78 10.12 0.46
CA GLY A 101 -11.33 11.05 -0.57
C GLY A 101 -10.26 10.54 -1.51
N ARG A 102 -9.84 9.28 -1.37
CA ARG A 102 -8.79 8.69 -2.20
C ARG A 102 -7.44 9.40 -2.00
N ASN A 103 -6.44 9.05 -2.74
CA ASN A 103 -5.12 9.66 -2.70
C ASN A 103 -4.62 9.82 -1.27
N ARG A 104 -4.58 8.71 -0.53
CA ARG A 104 -4.17 8.70 0.87
C ARG A 104 -3.83 7.31 1.34
N VAL A 105 -3.17 7.25 2.48
CA VAL A 105 -2.80 6.02 3.16
C VAL A 105 -3.65 5.91 4.42
N CYS A 106 -4.29 4.75 4.61
CA CYS A 106 -4.93 4.40 5.87
C CYS A 106 -4.19 3.19 6.42
N TRP A 107 -3.68 3.28 7.63
CA TRP A 107 -2.78 2.29 8.18
C TRP A 107 -3.18 1.89 9.60
N GLN A 108 -2.98 0.62 9.92
CA GLN A 108 -3.18 0.10 11.26
C GLN A 108 -1.90 -0.58 11.72
N SER A 109 -1.51 -0.36 12.98
CA SER A 109 -0.22 -0.83 13.48
C SER A 109 -0.23 -2.30 13.91
N ARG A 110 -1.41 -2.89 14.10
CA ARG A 110 -1.53 -4.31 14.45
C ARG A 110 -3.00 -4.73 14.38
N LEU A 111 -3.21 -6.03 14.28
CA LEU A 111 -4.54 -6.61 14.42
C LEU A 111 -4.91 -6.72 15.89
N ASN A 112 -6.17 -6.49 16.16
CA ASN A 112 -6.74 -6.72 17.49
C ASN A 112 -7.74 -7.85 17.42
#